data_a6209f63b9090f3c6b2c473045748ab9
#
_entry.id   a6209f63b9090f3c6b2c473045748ab9
#
_cell.length_a   1.000
_cell.length_b   1.000
_cell.length_c   1.000
_cell.angle_alpha   90.00
_cell.angle_beta   90.00
_cell.angle_gamma   90.00
#
_symmetry.space_group_name_H-M   'P 1'
#
loop_
_entity.id
_entity.type
_entity.pdbx_description
1 polymer ?
#
loop_
_entity_poly.entity_id
_entity_poly.type
_entity_poly.pdbx_seq_one_letter_code
_entity_poly.pdbx_strand_id
1 'polypeptide(L)'
;MIKVVLLDDEVHCTESLDIILKTLNIEVEVLAKFNDPELALKFIKQNQFDILFLDIEMPRMNGFELLSSLNQINFDVVFTTAYNQYAIKAFKFSAINYLLKPIDEIELIDCLEAWKAKTSKQMPNGQLEFLLQAIQNN
;
A
#
# COMPACT_ATOMS: atom_id res chain seq x y z
N MET A 1 2.97 -9.10 14.59
CA MET A 1 3.37 -9.37 13.19
C MET A 1 2.58 -8.47 12.24
N ILE A 2 3.27 -7.79 11.37
CA ILE A 2 2.63 -6.89 10.39
C ILE A 2 2.11 -7.74 9.23
N LYS A 3 0.82 -7.66 8.96
CA LYS A 3 0.19 -8.41 7.86
C LYS A 3 0.06 -7.51 6.65
N VAL A 4 0.67 -7.91 5.54
CA VAL A 4 0.72 -7.09 4.33
C VAL A 4 0.15 -7.83 3.12
N VAL A 5 -0.34 -7.03 2.18
CA VAL A 5 -0.80 -7.49 0.86
C VAL A 5 -0.04 -6.71 -0.19
N LEU A 6 0.39 -7.39 -1.25
CA LEU A 6 1.16 -6.78 -2.33
C LEU A 6 0.32 -6.78 -3.60
N LEU A 7 0.25 -5.63 -4.28
CA LEU A 7 -0.42 -5.51 -5.57
C LEU A 7 0.43 -4.71 -6.54
N ASP A 8 0.84 -5.35 -7.63
CA ASP A 8 1.62 -4.77 -8.70
C ASP A 8 1.36 -5.59 -9.95
N ASP A 9 1.11 -4.96 -11.09
CA ASP A 9 0.80 -5.68 -12.31
C ASP A 9 1.98 -6.49 -12.86
N GLU A 10 3.20 -6.18 -12.40
CA GLU A 10 4.40 -6.90 -12.81
C GLU A 10 4.79 -7.95 -11.77
N VAL A 11 4.80 -9.22 -12.19
CA VAL A 11 5.08 -10.35 -11.29
C VAL A 11 6.43 -10.20 -10.61
N HIS A 12 7.45 -9.76 -11.36
CA HIS A 12 8.80 -9.63 -10.77
C HIS A 12 8.83 -8.58 -9.65
N CYS A 13 7.94 -7.59 -9.67
CA CYS A 13 7.88 -6.58 -8.62
C CYS A 13 7.30 -7.14 -7.32
N THR A 14 6.20 -7.90 -7.40
CA THR A 14 5.65 -8.54 -6.21
C THR A 14 6.59 -9.60 -5.65
N GLU A 15 7.25 -10.36 -6.51
CA GLU A 15 8.21 -11.36 -6.07
C GLU A 15 9.44 -10.73 -5.39
N SER A 16 9.98 -9.66 -5.98
CA SER A 16 11.13 -8.96 -5.39
C SER A 16 10.80 -8.38 -4.02
N LEU A 17 9.64 -7.73 -3.91
CA LEU A 17 9.22 -7.13 -2.65
C LEU A 17 8.99 -8.20 -1.59
N ASP A 18 8.37 -9.32 -1.96
CA ASP A 18 8.17 -10.44 -1.05
C ASP A 18 9.51 -10.95 -0.50
N ILE A 19 10.48 -11.13 -1.38
CA ILE A 19 11.81 -11.60 -0.97
C ILE A 19 12.46 -10.62 0.01
N ILE A 20 12.43 -9.32 -0.31
CA ILE A 20 13.01 -8.31 0.58
C ILE A 20 12.33 -8.34 1.95
N LEU A 21 11.00 -8.37 1.97
CA LEU A 21 10.24 -8.39 3.23
C LEU A 21 10.60 -9.58 4.10
N LYS A 22 10.84 -10.73 3.50
CA LYS A 22 11.21 -11.95 4.23
C LYS A 22 12.62 -11.92 4.81
N THR A 23 13.50 -11.07 4.27
CA THR A 23 14.88 -10.96 4.76
C THR A 23 15.04 -9.93 5.87
N LEU A 24 14.02 -9.12 6.14
CA LEU A 24 14.10 -8.07 7.15
C LEU A 24 14.04 -8.64 8.56
N ASN A 25 14.65 -7.91 9.50
CA ASN A 25 14.60 -8.24 10.92
C ASN A 25 13.32 -7.70 11.58
N ILE A 26 12.26 -7.60 10.81
CA ILE A 26 10.94 -7.14 11.26
C ILE A 26 9.94 -8.25 10.96
N GLU A 27 9.07 -8.55 11.91
CA GLU A 27 8.07 -9.60 11.72
C GLU A 27 6.98 -9.12 10.76
N VAL A 28 7.05 -9.58 9.52
CA VAL A 28 6.10 -9.26 8.46
C VAL A 28 5.59 -10.56 7.85
N GLU A 29 4.28 -10.63 7.68
CA GLU A 29 3.64 -11.75 7.00
C GLU A 29 2.98 -11.25 5.72
N VAL A 30 3.40 -11.78 4.57
CA VAL A 30 2.78 -11.48 3.28
C VAL A 30 1.58 -12.41 3.13
N LEU A 31 0.38 -11.87 3.32
CA LEU A 31 -0.86 -12.68 3.25
C LEU A 31 -1.17 -13.09 1.82
N ALA A 32 -0.93 -12.20 0.87
CA ALA A 32 -1.25 -12.46 -0.54
C ALA A 32 -0.49 -11.51 -1.44
N LYS A 33 -0.23 -11.98 -2.66
CA LYS A 33 0.38 -11.19 -3.74
C LYS A 33 -0.55 -11.23 -4.94
N PHE A 34 -0.82 -10.07 -5.51
CA PHE A 34 -1.70 -9.95 -6.67
C PHE A 34 -1.03 -9.18 -7.79
N ASN A 35 -1.34 -9.60 -9.01
CA ASN A 35 -0.91 -8.92 -10.23
C ASN A 35 -2.11 -8.44 -11.05
N ASP A 36 -3.32 -8.65 -10.54
CA ASP A 36 -4.57 -8.21 -11.14
C ASP A 36 -5.37 -7.42 -10.11
N PRO A 37 -5.71 -6.13 -10.40
CA PRO A 37 -6.47 -5.31 -9.46
C PRO A 37 -7.82 -5.90 -9.06
N GLU A 38 -8.52 -6.56 -9.97
CA GLU A 38 -9.84 -7.12 -9.67
C GLU A 38 -9.76 -8.26 -8.65
N LEU A 39 -8.75 -9.12 -8.78
CA LEU A 39 -8.53 -10.19 -7.81
C LEU A 39 -8.13 -9.62 -6.45
N ALA A 40 -7.29 -8.58 -6.45
CA ALA A 40 -6.90 -7.91 -5.22
C ALA A 40 -8.11 -7.29 -4.53
N LEU A 41 -9.01 -6.64 -5.26
CA LEU A 41 -10.22 -6.05 -4.69
C LEU A 41 -11.09 -7.08 -3.97
N LYS A 42 -11.25 -8.26 -4.56
CA LYS A 42 -12.02 -9.33 -3.92
C LYS A 42 -11.42 -9.73 -2.58
N PHE A 43 -10.10 -9.87 -2.54
CA PHE A 43 -9.39 -10.23 -1.31
C PHE A 43 -9.51 -9.11 -0.27
N ILE A 44 -9.31 -7.87 -0.69
CA ILE A 44 -9.35 -6.71 0.20
C ILE A 44 -10.70 -6.57 0.88
N LYS A 45 -11.78 -6.81 0.14
CA LYS A 45 -13.14 -6.69 0.66
C LYS A 45 -13.51 -7.78 1.67
N GLN A 46 -12.79 -8.91 1.66
CA GLN A 46 -13.13 -10.08 2.46
C GLN A 46 -12.12 -10.39 3.56
N ASN A 47 -11.01 -9.65 3.65
CA ASN A 47 -9.94 -9.96 4.58
C ASN A 47 -9.45 -8.71 5.29
N GLN A 48 -8.89 -8.90 6.49
CA GLN A 48 -8.28 -7.83 7.26
C GLN A 48 -6.77 -7.98 7.20
N PHE A 49 -6.08 -6.85 7.05
CA PHE A 49 -4.62 -6.79 7.02
C PHE A 49 -4.19 -5.37 7.39
N ASP A 50 -2.88 -5.17 7.56
CA ASP A 50 -2.37 -3.90 8.09
C ASP A 50 -1.93 -2.93 7.01
N ILE A 51 -1.22 -3.41 5.99
CA ILE A 51 -0.65 -2.54 4.96
C ILE A 51 -0.88 -3.14 3.58
N LEU A 52 -1.31 -2.29 2.64
CA LEU A 52 -1.35 -2.62 1.21
C LEU A 52 -0.19 -1.90 0.52
N PHE A 53 0.75 -2.68 -0.03
CA PHE A 53 1.75 -2.14 -0.94
C PHE A 53 1.15 -2.13 -2.33
N LEU A 54 0.97 -0.95 -2.89
CA LEU A 54 0.12 -0.74 -4.07
C LEU A 54 0.88 0.02 -5.14
N ASP A 55 1.04 -0.62 -6.30
CA ASP A 55 1.58 0.05 -7.47
C ASP A 55 0.56 1.06 -8.01
N ILE A 56 1.04 2.19 -8.50
CA ILE A 56 0.17 3.23 -9.06
C ILE A 56 -0.15 2.92 -10.51
N GLU A 57 0.85 2.65 -11.33
CA GLU A 57 0.68 2.46 -12.78
C GLU A 57 0.33 1.01 -13.10
N MET A 58 -0.96 0.74 -13.27
CA MET A 58 -1.47 -0.56 -13.69
C MET A 58 -2.46 -0.37 -14.82
N PRO A 59 -2.53 -1.32 -15.78
CA PRO A 59 -3.51 -1.24 -16.85
C PRO A 59 -4.93 -1.38 -16.30
N ARG A 60 -5.89 -0.74 -16.94
CA ARG A 60 -7.33 -0.76 -16.64
C ARG A 60 -7.73 -0.04 -15.37
N MET A 61 -6.96 -0.15 -14.30
CA MET A 61 -7.27 0.50 -13.01
C MET A 61 -5.96 0.83 -12.31
N ASN A 62 -5.66 2.13 -12.13
CA ASN A 62 -4.46 2.52 -11.40
C ASN A 62 -4.70 2.43 -9.89
N GLY A 63 -3.62 2.61 -9.10
CA GLY A 63 -3.71 2.48 -7.66
C GLY A 63 -4.68 3.45 -7.00
N PHE A 64 -4.75 4.67 -7.49
CA PHE A 64 -5.67 5.66 -6.93
C PHE A 64 -7.13 5.29 -7.22
N GLU A 65 -7.39 4.82 -8.44
CA GLU A 65 -8.74 4.38 -8.82
C GLU A 65 -9.19 3.18 -8.00
N LEU A 66 -8.27 2.27 -7.73
CA LEU A 66 -8.57 1.10 -6.89
C LEU A 66 -9.04 1.53 -5.50
N LEU A 67 -8.29 2.44 -4.86
CA LEU A 67 -8.65 2.93 -3.53
C LEU A 67 -9.98 3.67 -3.56
N SER A 68 -10.23 4.47 -4.60
CA SER A 68 -11.47 5.21 -4.74
C SER A 68 -12.69 4.31 -4.93
N SER A 69 -12.50 3.08 -5.41
CA SER A 69 -13.59 2.13 -5.61
C SER A 69 -14.03 1.44 -4.31
N LEU A 70 -13.26 1.57 -3.23
CA LEU A 70 -13.57 0.93 -1.96
C LEU A 70 -14.49 1.80 -1.11
N ASN A 71 -15.49 1.19 -0.48
CA ASN A 71 -16.40 1.90 0.44
C ASN A 71 -15.75 2.16 1.79
N GLN A 72 -14.91 1.24 2.25
CA GLN A 72 -14.18 1.37 3.50
C GLN A 72 -12.72 0.99 3.30
N ILE A 73 -11.83 1.74 3.94
CA ILE A 73 -10.40 1.44 3.94
C ILE A 73 -9.96 1.29 5.38
N ASN A 74 -9.72 0.03 5.79
CA ASN A 74 -9.34 -0.32 7.16
C ASN A 74 -7.88 -0.76 7.24
N PHE A 75 -7.07 -0.32 6.31
CA PHE A 75 -5.65 -0.64 6.22
C PHE A 75 -4.89 0.61 5.82
N ASP A 76 -3.60 0.60 6.03
CA ASP A 76 -2.73 1.67 5.56
C ASP A 76 -2.19 1.34 4.18
N VAL A 77 -1.80 2.37 3.43
CA VAL A 77 -1.32 2.23 2.05
C VAL A 77 0.11 2.71 1.95
N VAL A 78 0.95 1.90 1.31
CA VAL A 78 2.27 2.30 0.87
C VAL A 78 2.28 2.20 -0.65
N PHE A 79 2.37 3.33 -1.33
CA PHE A 79 2.46 3.32 -2.79
C PHE A 79 3.85 2.92 -3.24
N THR A 80 3.92 2.09 -4.28
CA THR A 80 5.17 1.70 -4.92
C THR A 80 5.07 2.06 -6.41
N THR A 81 6.09 2.70 -6.97
CA THR A 81 6.02 3.12 -8.36
C THR A 81 7.41 3.44 -8.91
N ALA A 82 7.56 3.36 -10.23
CA ALA A 82 8.77 3.80 -10.91
C ALA A 82 8.79 5.32 -11.15
N TYR A 83 7.71 6.04 -10.84
CA TYR A 83 7.53 7.44 -11.20
C TYR A 83 7.39 8.32 -9.96
N ASN A 84 8.20 9.39 -9.88
CA ASN A 84 8.14 10.33 -8.76
C ASN A 84 7.03 11.39 -8.91
N GLN A 85 6.42 11.48 -10.07
CA GLN A 85 5.39 12.50 -10.36
C GLN A 85 4.11 12.33 -9.57
N TYR A 86 3.90 11.15 -8.98
CA TYR A 86 2.69 10.87 -8.21
C TYR A 86 2.82 11.17 -6.71
N ALA A 87 3.99 11.64 -6.26
CA ALA A 87 4.24 11.83 -4.83
C ALA A 87 3.24 12.78 -4.17
N ILE A 88 2.90 13.90 -4.84
CA ILE A 88 1.96 14.88 -4.29
C ILE A 88 0.57 14.27 -4.16
N LYS A 89 0.12 13.53 -5.19
CA LYS A 89 -1.19 12.89 -5.15
C LYS A 89 -1.25 11.79 -4.10
N ALA A 90 -0.17 11.01 -3.95
CA ALA A 90 -0.08 9.99 -2.92
C ALA A 90 -0.21 10.60 -1.52
N PHE A 91 0.40 11.76 -1.30
CA PHE A 91 0.30 12.48 -0.04
C PHE A 91 -1.14 12.89 0.25
N LYS A 92 -1.89 13.28 -0.77
CA LYS A 92 -3.32 13.64 -0.61
C LYS A 92 -4.17 12.46 -0.18
N PHE A 93 -3.75 11.22 -0.51
CA PHE A 93 -4.43 10.00 -0.06
C PHE A 93 -4.00 9.57 1.35
N SER A 94 -3.16 10.34 2.02
CA SER A 94 -2.59 9.99 3.33
C SER A 94 -1.89 8.63 3.34
N ALA A 95 -1.26 8.28 2.24
CA ALA A 95 -0.40 7.11 2.22
C ALA A 95 0.67 7.29 3.30
N ILE A 96 0.95 6.23 4.04
CA ILE A 96 1.99 6.31 5.08
C ILE A 96 3.36 6.44 4.47
N ASN A 97 3.51 6.00 3.23
CA ASN A 97 4.76 6.19 2.53
C ASN A 97 4.57 6.05 1.01
N TYR A 98 5.61 6.44 0.29
CA TYR A 98 5.68 6.41 -1.15
C TYR A 98 7.09 5.96 -1.53
N LEU A 99 7.20 4.76 -2.08
CA LEU A 99 8.49 4.14 -2.37
C LEU A 99 8.72 4.10 -3.88
N LEU A 100 9.86 4.61 -4.32
CA LEU A 100 10.25 4.53 -5.73
C LEU A 100 10.94 3.21 -6.01
N LYS A 101 10.63 2.62 -7.17
CA LYS A 101 11.32 1.42 -7.64
C LYS A 101 12.66 1.78 -8.27
N PRO A 102 13.71 0.98 -8.10
CA PRO A 102 13.75 -0.23 -7.28
C PRO A 102 13.69 0.11 -5.80
N ILE A 103 12.94 -0.68 -5.03
CA ILE A 103 12.69 -0.39 -3.62
C ILE A 103 13.97 -0.60 -2.82
N ASP A 104 14.36 0.44 -2.08
CA ASP A 104 15.52 0.40 -1.20
C ASP A 104 15.14 -0.25 0.12
N GLU A 105 15.98 -1.18 0.59
CA GLU A 105 15.72 -1.91 1.82
C GLU A 105 15.65 -0.98 3.03
N ILE A 106 16.52 0.04 3.08
CA ILE A 106 16.54 0.98 4.21
C ILE A 106 15.25 1.80 4.24
N GLU A 107 14.79 2.28 3.08
CA GLU A 107 13.53 3.02 2.99
C GLU A 107 12.35 2.16 3.38
N LEU A 108 12.38 0.88 3.02
CA LEU A 108 11.32 -0.06 3.39
C LEU A 108 11.30 -0.29 4.89
N ILE A 109 12.46 -0.46 5.51
CA ILE A 109 12.58 -0.61 6.97
C ILE A 109 12.03 0.63 7.67
N ASP A 110 12.43 1.82 7.21
CA ASP A 110 11.93 3.08 7.79
C ASP A 110 10.41 3.19 7.68
N CYS A 111 9.87 2.74 6.56
CA CYS A 111 8.43 2.73 6.32
C CYS A 111 7.71 1.83 7.34
N LEU A 112 8.19 0.61 7.54
CA LEU A 112 7.60 -0.34 8.47
C LEU A 112 7.76 0.11 9.92
N GLU A 113 8.90 0.69 10.27
CA GLU A 113 9.11 1.23 11.61
C GLU A 113 8.19 2.41 11.89
N ALA A 114 7.99 3.28 10.89
CA ALA A 114 7.05 4.39 11.01
C ALA A 114 5.61 3.88 11.22
N TRP A 115 5.23 2.81 10.53
CA TRP A 115 3.92 2.20 10.72
C TRP A 115 3.77 1.65 12.14
N LYS A 116 4.78 0.96 12.66
CA LYS A 116 4.75 0.43 14.02
C LYS A 116 4.60 1.55 15.06
N ALA A 117 5.32 2.64 14.88
CA ALA A 117 5.25 3.80 15.78
C ALA A 117 3.87 4.46 15.72
N LYS A 118 3.29 4.56 14.53
CA LYS A 118 1.97 5.15 14.31
C LYS A 118 0.88 4.32 15.00
N THR A 119 0.91 3.00 14.83
CA THR A 119 -0.12 2.13 15.40
C THR A 119 -0.08 2.09 16.92
N SER A 120 1.10 2.24 17.52
CA SER A 120 1.22 2.30 18.97
C SER A 120 0.61 3.56 19.58
N LYS A 121 0.34 4.61 18.75
CA LYS A 121 -0.23 5.88 19.19
C LYS A 121 -1.73 6.00 18.91
N GLN A 122 -2.37 4.97 18.41
CA GLN A 122 -3.81 4.91 18.12
C GLN A 122 -4.30 6.10 17.27
N MET A 123 -3.77 6.26 16.07
CA MET A 123 -4.24 7.28 15.14
C MET A 123 -5.66 6.97 14.66
N PRO A 124 -6.54 8.00 14.47
CA PRO A 124 -7.89 7.76 13.96
C PRO A 124 -7.86 7.11 12.58
N ASN A 125 -8.64 6.04 12.42
CA ASN A 125 -8.70 5.29 11.16
C ASN A 125 -9.38 6.04 10.02
N GLY A 126 -10.00 7.19 10.31
CA GLY A 126 -10.77 7.92 9.30
C GLY A 126 -9.96 8.87 8.43
N GLN A 127 -8.68 9.07 8.72
CA GLN A 127 -7.91 10.12 8.04
C GLN A 127 -7.73 9.80 6.55
N LEU A 128 -7.40 8.55 6.20
CA LEU A 128 -7.25 8.16 4.80
C LEU A 128 -8.58 8.23 4.08
N GLU A 129 -9.66 7.77 4.71
CA GLU A 129 -11.00 7.83 4.13
C GLU A 129 -11.44 9.27 3.87
N PHE A 130 -11.17 10.16 4.81
CA PHE A 130 -11.49 11.57 4.66
C PHE A 130 -10.78 12.16 3.43
N LEU A 131 -9.50 11.85 3.25
CA LEU A 131 -8.73 12.36 2.13
C LEU A 131 -9.18 11.74 0.80
N LEU A 132 -9.57 10.47 0.79
CA LEU A 132 -10.15 9.84 -0.39
C LEU A 132 -11.42 10.56 -0.83
N GLN A 133 -12.30 10.88 0.12
CA GLN A 133 -13.52 11.62 -0.19
C GLN A 133 -13.23 13.00 -0.75
N ALA A 134 -12.26 13.70 -0.19
CA ALA A 134 -11.86 15.02 -0.68
C ALA A 134 -11.35 14.96 -2.12
N ILE A 135 -10.62 13.90 -2.48
CA ILE A 135 -10.09 13.72 -3.82
C ILE A 135 -11.20 13.34 -4.80
N GLN A 136 -12.16 12.51 -4.37
CA GLN A 136 -13.30 12.11 -5.22
C GLN A 136 -14.18 13.29 -5.59
N ASN A 137 -14.24 14.31 -4.74
CA ASN A 137 -15.07 15.50 -4.98
C ASN A 137 -14.39 16.54 -5.88
N ASN A 138 -13.21 16.27 -6.35
CA ASN A 138 -12.52 17.09 -7.32
C ASN A 138 -12.57 16.43 -8.70
#